data_106934b9e801d883dbaeab794baa0e5b
#
_entry.id   106934b9e801d883dbaeab794baa0e5b
#
_cell.length_a   1.000
_cell.length_b   1.000
_cell.length_c   1.000
_cell.angle_alpha   90.00
_cell.angle_beta   90.00
_cell.angle_gamma   90.00
#
_symmetry.space_group_name_H-M   'P 1'
#
loop_
_entity.id
_entity.type
_entity.pdbx_description
1 polymer ?
#
loop_
_entity_poly.entity_id
_entity_poly.type
_entity_poly.pdbx_seq_one_letter_code
_entity_poly.pdbx_strand_id
1 'polypeptide(L)'
;ARGEHVIHLELGRPDFDTPQVIKEAAYKSLEKGNVFYTSNYGSMELRTAVAEKLRVENNIHYDPSEILITVGVGEGTFNAFGAYLEEGDEVLIPDPVWLNYIHVPEYFGAKAVPYTLKQENDYQIDMEELESKITDRTKMVVIISPNNPTGGVLGRETLEKLANISIRHDLYVISDEIYEKLIFDGEKHISIASLPGMKERTITLNGFSKAYSMTGWRLGYMAAPKDIISASVRLHQHINTCASSFVQEAGITALKQAGPDVQKMLAEYQRRRDYVVEAINQIDGLSCNKPKGAFYLFINIKELGKSAMEMAEYFLEEAKVAMVPGTAFGAAGEGYLRLSYASSYENLAEACARIKAAVEKLRSK
;
A
#
# COMPACT_ATOMS: atom_id res chain seq x y z
N ALA A 1 17.08 23.48 3.09
CA ALA A 1 18.38 24.14 3.06
C ALA A 1 18.31 25.68 3.17
N ARG A 2 17.15 26.30 2.90
CA ARG A 2 16.95 27.77 3.03
C ARG A 2 16.53 28.21 4.44
N GLY A 3 16.44 27.31 5.42
CA GLY A 3 16.02 27.61 6.80
C GLY A 3 14.53 27.91 6.96
N GLU A 4 13.71 27.64 5.95
CA GLU A 4 12.27 27.85 5.98
C GLU A 4 11.54 26.64 6.59
N HIS A 5 10.48 26.88 7.36
CA HIS A 5 9.66 25.83 7.94
C HIS A 5 8.67 25.27 6.91
N VAL A 6 8.99 24.12 6.35
CA VAL A 6 8.14 23.37 5.41
C VAL A 6 7.35 22.31 6.18
N ILE A 7 6.05 22.21 5.92
CA ILE A 7 5.21 21.12 6.41
C ILE A 7 5.28 19.96 5.41
N HIS A 8 5.80 18.81 5.87
CA HIS A 8 6.05 17.63 5.05
C HIS A 8 4.84 16.71 5.05
N LEU A 9 4.05 16.71 3.97
CA LEU A 9 2.90 15.84 3.74
C LEU A 9 3.09 14.89 2.54
N GLU A 10 4.31 14.84 2.01
CA GLU A 10 4.71 13.90 0.94
C GLU A 10 5.10 12.50 1.48
N LEU A 11 5.37 12.38 2.79
CA LEU A 11 5.91 11.16 3.38
C LEU A 11 4.86 10.07 3.54
N GLY A 12 5.11 8.91 2.93
CA GLY A 12 4.24 7.74 3.00
C GLY A 12 4.55 6.82 4.19
N ARG A 13 4.74 7.37 5.39
CA ARG A 13 5.03 6.60 6.61
C ARG A 13 4.10 7.03 7.76
N PRO A 14 3.73 6.11 8.68
CA PRO A 14 3.12 6.49 9.95
C PRO A 14 3.98 7.53 10.69
N ASP A 15 3.33 8.44 11.39
CA ASP A 15 3.97 9.42 12.28
C ASP A 15 3.98 8.97 13.74
N PHE A 16 3.35 7.86 14.04
CA PHE A 16 3.41 7.21 15.34
C PHE A 16 4.70 6.41 15.51
N ASP A 17 5.16 6.31 16.76
CA ASP A 17 6.22 5.37 17.11
C ASP A 17 5.68 3.92 17.07
N THR A 18 6.58 2.97 16.89
CA THR A 18 6.26 1.54 17.01
C THR A 18 5.73 1.27 18.43
N PRO A 19 4.61 0.53 18.60
CA PRO A 19 4.08 0.19 19.92
C PRO A 19 5.13 -0.40 20.85
N GLN A 20 5.10 0.02 22.13
CA GLN A 20 6.12 -0.32 23.11
C GLN A 20 6.29 -1.84 23.29
N VAL A 21 5.18 -2.58 23.26
CA VAL A 21 5.19 -4.05 23.40
C VAL A 21 6.01 -4.73 22.30
N ILE A 22 6.02 -4.18 21.08
CA ILE A 22 6.78 -4.69 19.94
C ILE A 22 8.28 -4.42 20.14
N LYS A 23 8.65 -3.20 20.58
CA LYS A 23 10.03 -2.83 20.88
C LYS A 23 10.62 -3.70 21.98
N GLU A 24 9.87 -3.92 23.06
CA GLU A 24 10.27 -4.81 24.16
C GLU A 24 10.49 -6.26 23.72
N ALA A 25 9.66 -6.76 22.79
CA ALA A 25 9.83 -8.10 22.24
C ALA A 25 11.17 -8.22 21.49
N ALA A 26 11.53 -7.21 20.68
CA ALA A 26 12.80 -7.17 19.98
C ALA A 26 13.99 -7.11 20.97
N TYR A 27 13.93 -6.26 21.98
CA TYR A 27 14.97 -6.18 23.02
C TYR A 27 15.16 -7.52 23.73
N LYS A 28 14.08 -8.15 24.16
CA LYS A 28 14.12 -9.49 24.80
C LYS A 28 14.69 -10.55 23.87
N SER A 29 14.39 -10.47 22.57
CA SER A 29 14.93 -11.39 21.57
C SER A 29 16.44 -11.23 21.42
N LEU A 30 16.93 -9.99 21.36
CA LEU A 30 18.37 -9.69 21.35
C LEU A 30 19.08 -10.15 22.62
N GLU A 31 18.50 -9.91 23.80
CA GLU A 31 19.05 -10.38 25.08
C GLU A 31 19.16 -11.91 25.17
N LYS A 32 18.24 -12.64 24.53
CA LYS A 32 18.29 -14.11 24.40
C LYS A 32 19.31 -14.62 23.39
N GLY A 33 19.98 -13.74 22.66
CA GLY A 33 20.95 -14.10 21.64
C GLY A 33 20.35 -14.57 20.31
N ASN A 34 19.12 -14.18 19.98
CA ASN A 34 18.48 -14.48 18.70
C ASN A 34 19.05 -13.59 17.56
N VAL A 35 20.31 -13.83 17.20
CA VAL A 35 21.08 -13.03 16.23
C VAL A 35 21.59 -13.84 15.04
N PHE A 36 21.19 -15.09 14.95
CA PHE A 36 21.59 -16.02 13.90
C PHE A 36 20.57 -16.07 12.78
N TYR A 37 20.98 -16.62 11.63
CA TYR A 37 20.08 -16.88 10.51
C TYR A 37 18.90 -17.75 10.93
N THR A 38 17.71 -17.41 10.42
CA THR A 38 16.55 -18.30 10.45
C THR A 38 16.46 -19.13 9.16
N SER A 39 15.44 -19.92 9.02
CA SER A 39 15.10 -20.52 7.72
C SER A 39 14.93 -19.43 6.64
N ASN A 40 15.29 -19.72 5.39
CA ASN A 40 15.06 -18.82 4.26
C ASN A 40 13.57 -18.46 4.07
N TYR A 41 12.67 -19.32 4.53
CA TYR A 41 11.22 -19.02 4.57
C TYR A 41 10.82 -18.04 5.70
N GLY A 42 11.72 -17.78 6.64
CA GLY A 42 11.44 -17.16 7.94
C GLY A 42 11.18 -18.21 9.03
N SER A 43 11.12 -17.76 10.29
CA SER A 43 10.88 -18.62 11.45
C SER A 43 9.52 -19.30 11.34
N MET A 44 9.44 -20.57 11.81
CA MET A 44 8.19 -21.33 11.80
C MET A 44 7.13 -20.63 12.66
N GLU A 45 7.55 -20.07 13.77
CA GLU A 45 6.71 -19.37 14.73
C GLU A 45 6.01 -18.17 14.09
N LEU A 46 6.74 -17.34 13.34
CA LEU A 46 6.16 -16.18 12.66
C LEU A 46 5.26 -16.60 11.50
N ARG A 47 5.67 -17.58 10.69
CA ARG A 47 4.84 -18.11 9.60
C ARG A 47 3.53 -18.70 10.13
N THR A 48 3.59 -19.42 11.26
CA THR A 48 2.38 -19.95 11.93
C THR A 48 1.49 -18.79 12.43
N ALA A 49 2.07 -17.75 13.01
CA ALA A 49 1.30 -16.59 13.46
C ALA A 49 0.65 -15.82 12.30
N VAL A 50 1.34 -15.72 11.14
CA VAL A 50 0.79 -15.13 9.92
C VAL A 50 -0.34 -16.00 9.35
N ALA A 51 -0.17 -17.32 9.29
CA ALA A 51 -1.22 -18.25 8.85
C ALA A 51 -2.49 -18.13 9.71
N GLU A 52 -2.32 -18.05 11.03
CA GLU A 52 -3.43 -17.87 11.96
C GLU A 52 -4.13 -16.51 11.77
N LYS A 53 -3.36 -15.43 11.58
CA LYS A 53 -3.90 -14.10 11.25
C LYS A 53 -4.72 -14.15 9.96
N LEU A 54 -4.21 -14.76 8.90
CA LEU A 54 -4.90 -14.86 7.61
C LEU A 54 -6.19 -15.68 7.73
N ARG A 55 -6.16 -16.75 8.54
CA ARG A 55 -7.34 -17.57 8.83
C ARG A 55 -8.42 -16.78 9.57
N VAL A 56 -8.05 -16.06 10.63
CA VAL A 56 -9.02 -15.40 11.54
C VAL A 56 -9.52 -14.08 10.97
N GLU A 57 -8.63 -13.27 10.39
CA GLU A 57 -8.95 -11.92 9.97
C GLU A 57 -9.36 -11.84 8.49
N ASN A 58 -8.76 -12.66 7.61
CA ASN A 58 -8.98 -12.62 6.16
C ASN A 58 -9.80 -13.79 5.61
N ASN A 59 -10.13 -14.78 6.44
CA ASN A 59 -10.85 -16.00 6.04
C ASN A 59 -10.11 -16.80 4.93
N ILE A 60 -8.78 -16.90 5.05
CA ILE A 60 -7.94 -17.64 4.11
C ILE A 60 -7.14 -18.70 4.87
N HIS A 61 -7.22 -19.94 4.42
CA HIS A 61 -6.49 -21.05 5.02
C HIS A 61 -5.18 -21.33 4.28
N TYR A 62 -4.07 -20.82 4.80
CA TYR A 62 -2.72 -21.13 4.35
C TYR A 62 -1.99 -22.01 5.36
N ASP A 63 -1.25 -23.01 4.87
CA ASP A 63 -0.25 -23.72 5.66
C ASP A 63 0.98 -22.82 5.86
N PRO A 64 1.73 -22.91 6.98
CA PRO A 64 2.97 -22.15 7.14
C PRO A 64 4.00 -22.35 6.01
N SER A 65 3.95 -23.45 5.26
CA SER A 65 4.77 -23.67 4.06
C SER A 65 4.34 -22.84 2.83
N GLU A 66 3.17 -22.24 2.88
CA GLU A 66 2.62 -21.33 1.88
C GLU A 66 2.90 -19.85 2.24
N ILE A 67 3.83 -19.60 3.19
CA ILE A 67 4.18 -18.25 3.67
C ILE A 67 5.70 -18.07 3.60
N LEU A 68 6.11 -16.94 3.02
CA LEU A 68 7.48 -16.44 2.99
C LEU A 68 7.56 -15.12 3.76
N ILE A 69 8.44 -15.05 4.76
CA ILE A 69 8.74 -13.81 5.47
C ILE A 69 9.76 -13.00 4.65
N THR A 70 9.43 -11.74 4.38
CA THR A 70 10.21 -10.87 3.50
C THR A 70 10.76 -9.64 4.23
N VAL A 71 11.78 -9.00 3.66
CA VAL A 71 12.36 -7.74 4.14
C VAL A 71 11.47 -6.56 3.69
N GLY A 72 10.25 -6.54 4.23
CA GLY A 72 9.15 -5.65 3.83
C GLY A 72 8.45 -6.11 2.55
N VAL A 73 7.29 -5.49 2.26
CA VAL A 73 6.47 -5.79 1.08
C VAL A 73 7.21 -5.50 -0.24
N GLY A 74 8.13 -4.51 -0.25
CA GLY A 74 8.90 -4.19 -1.45
C GLY A 74 9.73 -5.36 -1.97
N GLU A 75 10.36 -6.14 -1.07
CA GLU A 75 11.02 -7.38 -1.47
C GLU A 75 10.01 -8.45 -1.90
N GLY A 76 8.90 -8.57 -1.20
CA GLY A 76 7.82 -9.47 -1.59
C GLY A 76 7.32 -9.21 -3.02
N THR A 77 7.17 -7.93 -3.39
CA THR A 77 6.82 -7.51 -4.75
C THR A 77 7.87 -7.96 -5.77
N PHE A 78 9.15 -7.74 -5.47
CA PHE A 78 10.25 -8.16 -6.33
C PHE A 78 10.28 -9.68 -6.52
N ASN A 79 10.14 -10.43 -5.43
CA ASN A 79 10.11 -11.89 -5.47
C ASN A 79 8.88 -12.44 -6.21
N ALA A 80 7.71 -11.80 -6.07
CA ALA A 80 6.50 -12.20 -6.77
C ALA A 80 6.65 -12.09 -8.29
N PHE A 81 7.17 -10.96 -8.76
CA PHE A 81 7.42 -10.77 -10.19
C PHE A 81 8.54 -11.68 -10.71
N GLY A 82 9.68 -11.73 -10.00
CA GLY A 82 10.83 -12.52 -10.43
C GLY A 82 10.63 -14.03 -10.40
N ALA A 83 9.59 -14.51 -9.71
CA ALA A 83 9.25 -15.93 -9.70
C ALA A 83 8.47 -16.38 -10.96
N TYR A 84 7.81 -15.45 -11.66
CA TYR A 84 6.83 -15.80 -12.70
C TYR A 84 6.92 -15.01 -14.00
N LEU A 85 7.55 -13.84 -14.00
CA LEU A 85 7.65 -13.04 -15.21
C LEU A 85 8.84 -13.46 -16.04
N GLU A 86 8.62 -13.51 -17.34
CA GLU A 86 9.62 -13.70 -18.40
C GLU A 86 9.61 -12.50 -19.34
N GLU A 87 10.64 -12.41 -20.19
CA GLU A 87 10.74 -11.35 -21.19
C GLU A 87 9.52 -11.34 -22.13
N GLY A 88 8.87 -10.19 -22.24
CA GLY A 88 7.71 -9.98 -23.09
C GLY A 88 6.35 -10.26 -22.43
N ASP A 89 6.33 -10.76 -21.19
CA ASP A 89 5.10 -10.90 -20.41
C ASP A 89 4.47 -9.53 -20.09
N GLU A 90 3.17 -9.52 -19.85
CA GLU A 90 2.42 -8.33 -19.49
C GLU A 90 1.79 -8.47 -18.11
N VAL A 91 1.84 -7.37 -17.34
CA VAL A 91 1.23 -7.24 -16.00
C VAL A 91 0.25 -6.09 -16.03
N LEU A 92 -1.03 -6.36 -15.78
CA LEU A 92 -2.03 -5.30 -15.60
C LEU A 92 -1.82 -4.64 -14.24
N ILE A 93 -1.66 -3.33 -14.22
CA ILE A 93 -1.45 -2.54 -13.00
C ILE A 93 -2.48 -1.42 -12.91
N PRO A 94 -2.94 -1.03 -11.69
CA PRO A 94 -3.78 0.15 -11.56
C PRO A 94 -3.00 1.43 -11.92
N ASP A 95 -3.68 2.45 -12.40
CA ASP A 95 -3.13 3.79 -12.60
C ASP A 95 -4.16 4.80 -12.03
N PRO A 96 -3.82 5.52 -10.94
CA PRO A 96 -2.51 5.63 -10.27
C PRO A 96 -2.18 4.45 -9.34
N VAL A 97 -0.87 4.20 -9.16
CA VAL A 97 -0.35 3.08 -8.36
C VAL A 97 0.98 3.42 -7.67
N TRP A 98 1.34 2.66 -6.64
CA TRP A 98 2.66 2.74 -6.03
C TRP A 98 3.77 2.32 -7.01
N LEU A 99 4.84 3.11 -7.06
CA LEU A 99 5.93 3.07 -8.07
C LEU A 99 6.50 1.68 -8.36
N ASN A 100 6.63 0.81 -7.33
CA ASN A 100 7.21 -0.51 -7.51
C ASN A 100 6.46 -1.35 -8.55
N TYR A 101 5.14 -1.19 -8.65
CA TYR A 101 4.32 -1.93 -9.60
C TYR A 101 4.46 -1.43 -11.04
N ILE A 102 4.96 -0.21 -11.22
CA ILE A 102 5.30 0.35 -12.54
C ILE A 102 6.67 -0.20 -13.00
N HIS A 103 7.67 -0.12 -12.12
CA HIS A 103 9.07 -0.30 -12.53
C HIS A 103 9.63 -1.70 -12.29
N VAL A 104 9.14 -2.44 -11.29
CA VAL A 104 9.72 -3.77 -11.00
C VAL A 104 9.50 -4.78 -12.11
N PRO A 105 8.34 -4.84 -12.81
CA PRO A 105 8.18 -5.73 -13.96
C PRO A 105 9.23 -5.54 -15.05
N GLU A 106 9.66 -4.29 -15.28
CA GLU A 106 10.66 -3.94 -16.30
C GLU A 106 12.03 -4.60 -16.04
N TYR A 107 12.41 -4.82 -14.77
CA TYR A 107 13.65 -5.54 -14.42
C TYR A 107 13.66 -7.00 -14.88
N PHE A 108 12.49 -7.57 -15.12
CA PHE A 108 12.32 -8.94 -15.61
C PHE A 108 11.96 -8.99 -17.09
N GLY A 109 12.08 -7.85 -17.82
CA GLY A 109 11.74 -7.76 -19.25
C GLY A 109 10.25 -7.78 -19.53
N ALA A 110 9.41 -7.70 -18.52
CA ALA A 110 7.96 -7.64 -18.64
C ALA A 110 7.47 -6.20 -18.78
N LYS A 111 6.25 -6.05 -19.31
CA LYS A 111 5.62 -4.76 -19.53
C LYS A 111 4.48 -4.52 -18.53
N ALA A 112 4.53 -3.41 -17.83
CA ALA A 112 3.41 -2.91 -17.05
C ALA A 112 2.36 -2.27 -17.98
N VAL A 113 1.12 -2.77 -17.93
CA VAL A 113 -0.01 -2.29 -18.73
C VAL A 113 -1.05 -1.66 -17.80
N PRO A 114 -1.22 -0.33 -17.81
CA PRO A 114 -2.08 0.35 -16.85
C PRO A 114 -3.57 0.19 -17.17
N TYR A 115 -4.42 0.01 -16.14
CA TYR A 115 -5.86 0.23 -16.16
C TYR A 115 -6.23 1.36 -15.21
N THR A 116 -7.19 2.20 -15.59
CA THR A 116 -7.42 3.48 -14.93
C THR A 116 -8.34 3.37 -13.72
N LEU A 117 -7.91 3.93 -12.58
CA LEU A 117 -8.76 4.16 -11.41
C LEU A 117 -9.27 5.60 -11.42
N LYS A 118 -10.58 5.80 -11.57
CA LYS A 118 -11.21 7.11 -11.73
C LYS A 118 -11.83 7.60 -10.43
N GLN A 119 -11.68 8.90 -10.15
CA GLN A 119 -12.29 9.56 -8.98
C GLN A 119 -13.82 9.44 -9.00
N GLU A 120 -14.42 9.56 -10.17
CA GLU A 120 -15.88 9.52 -10.39
C GLU A 120 -16.49 8.15 -10.05
N ASN A 121 -15.67 7.09 -10.06
CA ASN A 121 -16.05 5.72 -9.70
C ASN A 121 -15.45 5.28 -8.34
N ASP A 122 -15.21 6.22 -7.43
CA ASP A 122 -14.59 5.93 -6.12
C ASP A 122 -13.33 5.05 -6.22
N TYR A 123 -12.59 5.21 -7.31
CA TYR A 123 -11.39 4.43 -7.62
C TYR A 123 -11.62 2.91 -7.67
N GLN A 124 -12.86 2.48 -7.99
CA GLN A 124 -13.16 1.08 -8.32
C GLN A 124 -12.62 0.74 -9.71
N ILE A 125 -12.35 -0.54 -9.93
CA ILE A 125 -11.85 -1.02 -11.22
C ILE A 125 -12.99 -1.03 -12.25
N ASP A 126 -12.75 -0.44 -13.41
CA ASP A 126 -13.58 -0.60 -14.59
C ASP A 126 -13.22 -1.94 -15.24
N MET A 127 -14.12 -2.92 -15.10
CA MET A 127 -13.85 -4.30 -15.56
C MET A 127 -13.83 -4.42 -17.07
N GLU A 128 -14.57 -3.60 -17.79
CA GLU A 128 -14.56 -3.59 -19.26
C GLU A 128 -13.23 -3.04 -19.77
N GLU A 129 -12.75 -1.93 -19.18
CA GLU A 129 -11.43 -1.40 -19.49
C GLU A 129 -10.33 -2.42 -19.16
N LEU A 130 -10.37 -3.01 -17.96
CA LEU A 130 -9.36 -4.00 -17.54
C LEU A 130 -9.32 -5.19 -18.49
N GLU A 131 -10.48 -5.79 -18.79
CA GLU A 131 -10.55 -6.99 -19.63
C GLU A 131 -10.14 -6.71 -21.09
N SER A 132 -10.42 -5.51 -21.60
CA SER A 132 -10.01 -5.10 -22.95
C SER A 132 -8.50 -5.02 -23.14
N LYS A 133 -7.72 -4.97 -22.05
CA LYS A 133 -6.26 -4.90 -22.06
C LYS A 133 -5.58 -6.27 -21.92
N ILE A 134 -6.36 -7.33 -21.72
CA ILE A 134 -5.82 -8.69 -21.63
C ILE A 134 -5.41 -9.18 -23.02
N THR A 135 -4.19 -9.71 -23.10
CA THR A 135 -3.63 -10.36 -24.28
C THR A 135 -3.11 -11.76 -23.93
N ASP A 136 -2.67 -12.53 -24.92
CA ASP A 136 -2.04 -13.84 -24.71
C ASP A 136 -0.73 -13.77 -23.90
N ARG A 137 -0.16 -12.57 -23.72
CA ARG A 137 1.04 -12.32 -22.93
C ARG A 137 0.73 -11.86 -21.49
N THR A 138 -0.52 -11.57 -21.19
CA THR A 138 -0.91 -11.13 -19.85
C THR A 138 -0.81 -12.29 -18.88
N LYS A 139 0.03 -12.15 -17.85
CA LYS A 139 0.26 -13.16 -16.81
C LYS A 139 -0.38 -12.81 -15.48
N MET A 140 -0.38 -11.52 -15.16
CA MET A 140 -0.75 -11.07 -13.83
C MET A 140 -1.61 -9.82 -13.87
N VAL A 141 -2.45 -9.66 -12.86
CA VAL A 141 -3.09 -8.40 -12.51
C VAL A 141 -2.71 -8.01 -11.08
N VAL A 142 -2.36 -6.77 -10.87
CA VAL A 142 -2.04 -6.19 -9.56
C VAL A 142 -3.25 -5.43 -9.05
N ILE A 143 -3.59 -5.64 -7.78
CA ILE A 143 -4.52 -4.79 -7.02
C ILE A 143 -3.85 -4.33 -5.73
N ILE A 144 -4.20 -3.12 -5.29
CA ILE A 144 -3.78 -2.57 -3.99
C ILE A 144 -5.03 -2.08 -3.29
N SER A 145 -5.37 -2.70 -2.17
CA SER A 145 -6.56 -2.31 -1.41
C SER A 145 -6.33 -2.44 0.09
N PRO A 146 -6.43 -1.33 0.84
CA PRO A 146 -6.61 0.08 0.41
C PRO A 146 -5.47 0.60 -0.47
N ASN A 147 -5.80 1.48 -1.41
CA ASN A 147 -4.87 1.94 -2.43
C ASN A 147 -3.98 3.11 -1.97
N ASN A 148 -2.74 3.11 -2.42
CA ASN A 148 -1.83 4.25 -2.44
C ASN A 148 -1.61 4.65 -3.91
N PRO A 149 -2.03 5.84 -4.36
CA PRO A 149 -2.23 7.08 -3.59
C PRO A 149 -3.68 7.45 -3.22
N THR A 150 -4.70 6.73 -3.70
CA THR A 150 -6.08 7.23 -3.71
C THR A 150 -6.85 7.04 -2.39
N GLY A 151 -6.43 6.11 -1.54
CA GLY A 151 -7.17 5.70 -0.35
C GLY A 151 -8.46 4.90 -0.66
N GLY A 152 -8.67 4.53 -1.93
CA GLY A 152 -9.79 3.70 -2.36
C GLY A 152 -9.71 2.28 -1.79
N VAL A 153 -10.86 1.70 -1.47
CA VAL A 153 -11.01 0.31 -1.01
C VAL A 153 -11.87 -0.43 -2.02
N LEU A 154 -11.38 -1.55 -2.52
CA LEU A 154 -12.13 -2.36 -3.48
C LEU A 154 -13.31 -3.07 -2.79
N GLY A 155 -14.50 -2.87 -3.34
CA GLY A 155 -15.73 -3.49 -2.85
C GLY A 155 -15.84 -4.97 -3.25
N ARG A 156 -16.74 -5.70 -2.56
CA ARG A 156 -16.98 -7.13 -2.82
C ARG A 156 -17.35 -7.39 -4.28
N GLU A 157 -18.26 -6.62 -4.85
CA GLU A 157 -18.69 -6.80 -6.24
C GLU A 157 -17.54 -6.64 -7.23
N THR A 158 -16.69 -5.63 -7.02
CA THR A 158 -15.47 -5.40 -7.83
C THR A 158 -14.54 -6.61 -7.76
N LEU A 159 -14.29 -7.13 -6.54
CA LEU A 159 -13.42 -8.28 -6.33
C LEU A 159 -13.99 -9.57 -6.92
N GLU A 160 -15.30 -9.81 -6.84
CA GLU A 160 -15.96 -10.98 -7.44
C GLU A 160 -15.90 -10.94 -8.98
N LYS A 161 -16.09 -9.77 -9.58
CA LYS A 161 -15.93 -9.59 -11.04
C LYS A 161 -14.49 -9.83 -11.47
N LEU A 162 -13.52 -9.27 -10.73
CA LEU A 162 -12.10 -9.48 -11.00
C LEU A 162 -11.70 -10.95 -10.85
N ALA A 163 -12.20 -11.65 -9.83
CA ALA A 163 -11.99 -13.08 -9.63
C ALA A 163 -12.45 -13.88 -10.84
N ASN A 164 -13.66 -13.59 -11.35
CA ASN A 164 -14.20 -14.26 -12.53
C ASN A 164 -13.35 -14.03 -13.78
N ILE A 165 -12.85 -12.80 -13.99
CA ILE A 165 -11.95 -12.48 -15.11
C ILE A 165 -10.63 -13.23 -14.94
N SER A 166 -10.04 -13.19 -13.75
CA SER A 166 -8.74 -13.86 -13.47
C SER A 166 -8.82 -15.37 -13.67
N ILE A 167 -9.93 -16.00 -13.28
CA ILE A 167 -10.15 -17.44 -13.50
C ILE A 167 -10.32 -17.74 -14.99
N ARG A 168 -11.14 -16.97 -15.71
CA ARG A 168 -11.43 -17.16 -17.13
C ARG A 168 -10.20 -17.03 -18.02
N HIS A 169 -9.32 -16.08 -17.69
CA HIS A 169 -8.10 -15.81 -18.46
C HIS A 169 -6.82 -16.42 -17.85
N ASP A 170 -6.98 -17.27 -16.83
CA ASP A 170 -5.87 -17.94 -16.10
C ASP A 170 -4.78 -16.99 -15.61
N LEU A 171 -5.19 -15.85 -15.05
CA LEU A 171 -4.28 -14.82 -14.52
C LEU A 171 -3.94 -15.08 -13.07
N TYR A 172 -2.70 -14.80 -12.69
CA TYR A 172 -2.33 -14.61 -11.28
C TYR A 172 -2.73 -13.22 -10.81
N VAL A 173 -3.07 -13.10 -9.51
CA VAL A 173 -3.39 -11.83 -8.88
C VAL A 173 -2.36 -11.52 -7.82
N ILE A 174 -1.66 -10.38 -7.93
CA ILE A 174 -0.89 -9.80 -6.84
C ILE A 174 -1.84 -8.89 -6.06
N SER A 175 -2.12 -9.23 -4.79
CA SER A 175 -2.94 -8.43 -3.89
C SER A 175 -2.05 -7.80 -2.82
N ASP A 176 -1.78 -6.49 -2.94
CA ASP A 176 -1.08 -5.73 -1.91
C ASP A 176 -2.09 -5.22 -0.87
N GLU A 177 -2.01 -5.80 0.32
CA GLU A 177 -2.95 -5.57 1.42
C GLU A 177 -2.28 -4.86 2.61
N ILE A 178 -1.15 -4.15 2.37
CA ILE A 178 -0.35 -3.50 3.43
C ILE A 178 -1.13 -2.50 4.29
N TYR A 179 -2.24 -1.97 3.77
CA TYR A 179 -3.12 -1.03 4.48
C TYR A 179 -4.40 -1.68 5.02
N GLU A 180 -4.57 -2.99 4.99
CA GLU A 180 -5.82 -3.70 5.35
C GLU A 180 -6.41 -3.31 6.72
N LYS A 181 -5.55 -2.97 7.70
CA LYS A 181 -5.97 -2.55 9.05
C LYS A 181 -6.25 -1.04 9.17
N LEU A 182 -5.96 -0.28 8.13
CA LEU A 182 -6.22 1.16 8.07
C LEU A 182 -7.44 1.41 7.18
N ILE A 183 -8.59 1.01 7.67
CA ILE A 183 -9.91 1.15 7.01
C ILE A 183 -10.86 1.84 7.98
N PHE A 184 -11.68 2.74 7.46
CA PHE A 184 -12.49 3.67 8.22
C PHE A 184 -14.00 3.43 8.04
N ASP A 185 -14.80 4.11 8.85
CA ASP A 185 -16.28 4.18 8.74
C ASP A 185 -16.98 2.81 8.80
N GLY A 186 -16.38 1.81 9.45
CA GLY A 186 -16.95 0.46 9.56
C GLY A 186 -16.84 -0.38 8.29
N GLU A 187 -16.18 0.11 7.25
CA GLU A 187 -15.82 -0.68 6.07
C GLU A 187 -14.96 -1.89 6.45
N LYS A 188 -14.99 -2.92 5.63
CA LYS A 188 -14.21 -4.14 5.87
C LYS A 188 -13.30 -4.43 4.69
N HIS A 189 -12.05 -4.74 5.00
CA HIS A 189 -11.15 -5.32 4.02
C HIS A 189 -11.66 -6.70 3.59
N ILE A 190 -11.60 -6.97 2.29
CA ILE A 190 -11.86 -8.28 1.71
C ILE A 190 -10.60 -8.67 0.94
N SER A 191 -9.94 -9.72 1.37
CA SER A 191 -8.87 -10.29 0.57
C SER A 191 -9.44 -11.08 -0.60
N ILE A 192 -8.98 -10.81 -1.81
CA ILE A 192 -9.43 -11.54 -3.00
C ILE A 192 -9.11 -13.04 -2.91
N ALA A 193 -8.04 -13.40 -2.21
CA ALA A 193 -7.66 -14.80 -1.98
C ALA A 193 -8.71 -15.59 -1.17
N SER A 194 -9.64 -14.91 -0.48
CA SER A 194 -10.75 -15.53 0.25
C SER A 194 -11.93 -15.92 -0.65
N LEU A 195 -11.94 -15.46 -1.90
CA LEU A 195 -13.01 -15.78 -2.84
C LEU A 195 -12.79 -17.17 -3.48
N PRO A 196 -13.86 -17.85 -3.88
CA PRO A 196 -13.75 -19.18 -4.50
C PRO A 196 -12.84 -19.19 -5.73
N GLY A 197 -11.90 -20.14 -5.80
CA GLY A 197 -10.96 -20.30 -6.91
C GLY A 197 -9.84 -19.26 -6.97
N MET A 198 -9.71 -18.40 -5.94
CA MET A 198 -8.70 -17.34 -5.95
C MET A 198 -7.47 -17.66 -5.09
N LYS A 199 -7.57 -18.51 -4.06
CA LYS A 199 -6.40 -18.91 -3.26
C LYS A 199 -5.28 -19.49 -4.14
N GLU A 200 -5.65 -20.29 -5.13
CA GLU A 200 -4.73 -21.02 -6.02
C GLU A 200 -3.99 -20.13 -7.02
N ARG A 201 -4.39 -18.87 -7.13
CA ARG A 201 -3.83 -17.90 -8.10
C ARG A 201 -3.51 -16.53 -7.50
N THR A 202 -3.65 -16.37 -6.19
CA THR A 202 -3.37 -15.08 -5.53
C THR A 202 -2.04 -15.12 -4.80
N ILE A 203 -1.27 -14.07 -4.99
CA ILE A 203 -0.07 -13.74 -4.25
C ILE A 203 -0.44 -12.57 -3.33
N THR A 204 -0.73 -12.86 -2.07
CA THR A 204 -1.04 -11.83 -1.07
C THR A 204 0.26 -11.27 -0.50
N LEU A 205 0.44 -9.96 -0.64
CA LEU A 205 1.55 -9.21 -0.06
C LEU A 205 1.03 -8.37 1.10
N ASN A 206 1.65 -8.51 2.26
CA ASN A 206 1.29 -7.72 3.44
C ASN A 206 2.48 -7.61 4.40
N GLY A 207 2.33 -6.86 5.48
CA GLY A 207 3.45 -6.68 6.41
C GLY A 207 3.16 -5.74 7.57
N PHE A 208 4.21 -5.32 8.22
CA PHE A 208 4.14 -4.66 9.52
C PHE A 208 4.35 -3.14 9.45
N SER A 209 4.78 -2.65 8.28
CA SER A 209 5.22 -1.26 8.10
C SER A 209 4.16 -0.22 8.45
N LYS A 210 2.88 -0.46 8.12
CA LYS A 210 1.82 0.56 8.17
C LYS A 210 0.96 0.43 9.42
N ALA A 211 0.31 -0.70 9.62
CA ALA A 211 -0.57 -0.93 10.76
C ALA A 211 0.14 -0.90 12.11
N TYR A 212 1.43 -1.26 12.15
CA TYR A 212 2.20 -1.37 13.38
C TYR A 212 3.31 -0.32 13.50
N SER A 213 3.34 0.69 12.61
CA SER A 213 4.39 1.72 12.59
C SER A 213 5.82 1.14 12.57
N MET A 214 6.03 0.12 11.74
CA MET A 214 7.29 -0.62 11.66
C MET A 214 8.01 -0.41 10.32
N THR A 215 7.98 0.79 9.75
CA THR A 215 8.57 1.03 8.43
C THR A 215 10.07 0.77 8.39
N GLY A 216 10.81 1.17 9.42
CA GLY A 216 12.27 0.97 9.55
C GLY A 216 12.67 -0.47 9.94
N TRP A 217 11.74 -1.29 10.41
CA TRP A 217 12.00 -2.67 10.82
C TRP A 217 12.16 -3.64 9.65
N ARG A 218 11.66 -3.24 8.47
CA ARG A 218 11.75 -4.01 7.23
C ARG A 218 11.22 -5.43 7.37
N LEU A 219 9.98 -5.58 7.84
CA LEU A 219 9.31 -6.87 7.98
C LEU A 219 8.01 -6.92 7.17
N GLY A 220 7.86 -7.95 6.37
CA GLY A 220 6.68 -8.24 5.57
C GLY A 220 6.51 -9.74 5.36
N TYR A 221 5.50 -10.11 4.62
CA TYR A 221 5.28 -11.48 4.21
C TYR A 221 4.55 -11.56 2.87
N MET A 222 4.76 -12.68 2.22
CA MET A 222 4.07 -13.12 1.02
C MET A 222 3.37 -14.43 1.37
N ALA A 223 2.08 -14.52 1.06
CA ALA A 223 1.28 -15.75 1.18
C ALA A 223 0.72 -16.12 -0.19
N ALA A 224 1.00 -17.33 -0.64
CA ALA A 224 0.64 -17.82 -1.97
C ALA A 224 0.68 -19.36 -2.00
N PRO A 225 0.19 -20.01 -3.05
CA PRO A 225 0.38 -21.45 -3.28
C PRO A 225 1.84 -21.87 -3.11
N LYS A 226 2.03 -23.11 -2.66
CA LYS A 226 3.35 -23.64 -2.28
C LYS A 226 4.40 -23.60 -3.40
N ASP A 227 3.98 -23.82 -4.64
CA ASP A 227 4.85 -23.75 -5.81
C ASP A 227 5.35 -22.31 -6.05
N ILE A 228 4.47 -21.31 -5.90
CA ILE A 228 4.80 -19.88 -5.97
C ILE A 228 5.80 -19.51 -4.87
N ILE A 229 5.52 -19.92 -3.62
CA ILE A 229 6.44 -19.68 -2.51
C ILE A 229 7.79 -20.33 -2.76
N SER A 230 7.81 -21.57 -3.26
CA SER A 230 9.05 -22.29 -3.54
C SER A 230 9.89 -21.63 -4.65
N ALA A 231 9.25 -21.05 -5.66
CA ALA A 231 9.93 -20.26 -6.69
C ALA A 231 10.49 -18.95 -6.10
N SER A 232 9.68 -18.23 -5.31
CA SER A 232 10.08 -16.96 -4.69
C SER A 232 11.23 -17.12 -3.69
N VAL A 233 11.26 -18.22 -2.91
CA VAL A 233 12.35 -18.49 -1.97
C VAL A 233 13.70 -18.67 -2.68
N ARG A 234 13.73 -19.25 -3.88
CA ARG A 234 14.98 -19.38 -4.66
C ARG A 234 15.58 -18.02 -4.99
N LEU A 235 14.76 -16.99 -5.20
CA LEU A 235 15.23 -15.63 -5.42
C LEU A 235 15.61 -14.97 -4.09
N HIS A 236 14.72 -15.03 -3.10
CA HIS A 236 14.88 -14.46 -1.76
C HIS A 236 16.21 -14.88 -1.08
N GLN A 237 16.55 -16.18 -1.13
CA GLN A 237 17.76 -16.69 -0.47
C GLN A 237 19.06 -16.08 -1.02
N HIS A 238 19.06 -15.67 -2.30
CA HIS A 238 20.24 -15.06 -2.93
C HIS A 238 20.30 -13.54 -2.73
N ILE A 239 19.20 -12.90 -2.31
CA ILE A 239 19.13 -11.47 -2.05
C ILE A 239 19.40 -11.18 -0.57
N ASN A 240 18.63 -11.83 0.33
CA ASN A 240 18.61 -11.51 1.76
C ASN A 240 18.92 -12.67 2.68
N THR A 241 18.92 -13.91 2.21
CA THR A 241 19.00 -15.14 2.99
C THR A 241 17.76 -15.33 3.88
N CYS A 242 17.50 -14.39 4.80
CA CYS A 242 16.31 -14.34 5.66
C CYS A 242 16.10 -12.92 6.20
N ALA A 243 14.90 -12.61 6.68
CA ALA A 243 14.65 -11.39 7.47
C ALA A 243 15.36 -11.50 8.85
N SER A 244 15.63 -10.34 9.48
CA SER A 244 16.31 -10.27 10.78
C SER A 244 15.58 -11.08 11.85
N SER A 245 16.28 -11.99 12.53
CA SER A 245 15.69 -12.96 13.48
C SER A 245 14.96 -12.29 14.64
N PHE A 246 15.57 -11.31 15.29
CA PHE A 246 14.93 -10.59 16.40
C PHE A 246 13.74 -9.71 15.96
N VAL A 247 13.73 -9.27 14.70
CA VAL A 247 12.59 -8.55 14.12
C VAL A 247 11.40 -9.49 13.86
N GLN A 248 11.67 -10.74 13.49
CA GLN A 248 10.63 -11.75 13.31
C GLN A 248 9.90 -12.05 14.63
N GLU A 249 10.62 -12.14 15.76
CA GLU A 249 10.03 -12.29 17.10
C GLU A 249 9.13 -11.08 17.46
N ALA A 250 9.59 -9.87 17.15
CA ALA A 250 8.78 -8.67 17.33
C ALA A 250 7.50 -8.71 16.45
N GLY A 251 7.59 -9.27 15.25
CA GLY A 251 6.44 -9.47 14.36
C GLY A 251 5.37 -10.39 14.95
N ILE A 252 5.77 -11.47 15.62
CA ILE A 252 4.83 -12.35 16.34
C ILE A 252 4.07 -11.55 17.42
N THR A 253 4.78 -10.74 18.18
CA THR A 253 4.18 -9.88 19.20
C THR A 253 3.25 -8.83 18.60
N ALA A 254 3.63 -8.24 17.47
CA ALA A 254 2.80 -7.28 16.76
C ALA A 254 1.43 -7.90 16.40
N LEU A 255 1.42 -9.10 15.82
CA LEU A 255 0.19 -9.79 15.43
C LEU A 255 -0.69 -10.15 16.65
N LYS A 256 -0.08 -10.57 17.76
CA LYS A 256 -0.81 -11.12 18.90
C LYS A 256 -1.24 -10.07 19.94
N GLN A 257 -0.51 -8.96 20.08
CA GLN A 257 -0.66 -8.07 21.23
C GLN A 257 -0.88 -6.59 20.89
N ALA A 258 -0.47 -6.12 19.70
CA ALA A 258 -0.54 -4.69 19.36
C ALA A 258 -1.92 -4.22 18.84
N GLY A 259 -2.94 -5.07 18.85
CA GLY A 259 -4.29 -4.70 18.39
C GLY A 259 -4.83 -3.41 19.01
N PRO A 260 -4.77 -3.22 20.34
CA PRO A 260 -5.24 -1.98 20.98
C PRO A 260 -4.51 -0.72 20.50
N ASP A 261 -3.20 -0.81 20.22
CA ASP A 261 -2.42 0.33 19.72
C ASP A 261 -2.80 0.65 18.25
N VAL A 262 -3.01 -0.39 17.42
CA VAL A 262 -3.51 -0.21 16.05
C VAL A 262 -4.87 0.49 16.04
N GLN A 263 -5.78 0.14 16.94
CA GLN A 263 -7.09 0.79 17.06
C GLN A 263 -6.99 2.26 17.47
N LYS A 264 -6.07 2.61 18.38
CA LYS A 264 -5.81 4.01 18.74
C LYS A 264 -5.28 4.83 17.57
N MET A 265 -4.31 4.28 16.82
CA MET A 265 -3.78 4.92 15.61
C MET A 265 -4.86 5.08 14.53
N LEU A 266 -5.68 4.05 14.32
CA LEU A 266 -6.78 4.08 13.37
C LEU A 266 -7.79 5.20 13.69
N ALA A 267 -8.20 5.31 14.94
CA ALA A 267 -9.13 6.37 15.39
C ALA A 267 -8.56 7.78 15.14
N GLU A 268 -7.27 7.98 15.41
CA GLU A 268 -6.62 9.26 15.15
C GLU A 268 -6.48 9.54 13.64
N TYR A 269 -6.12 8.55 12.82
CA TYR A 269 -6.10 8.73 11.36
C TYR A 269 -7.49 9.06 10.81
N GLN A 270 -8.55 8.44 11.31
CA GLN A 270 -9.92 8.77 10.91
C GLN A 270 -10.27 10.22 11.25
N ARG A 271 -9.96 10.68 12.46
CA ARG A 271 -10.17 12.08 12.89
C ARG A 271 -9.43 13.07 11.99
N ARG A 272 -8.16 12.79 11.65
CA ARG A 272 -7.33 13.62 10.77
C ARG A 272 -7.87 13.64 9.35
N ARG A 273 -8.23 12.45 8.81
CA ARG A 273 -8.85 12.32 7.49
C ARG A 273 -10.10 13.19 7.38
N ASP A 274 -11.02 13.07 8.33
CA ASP A 274 -12.29 13.78 8.29
C ASP A 274 -12.07 15.29 8.26
N TYR A 275 -11.14 15.78 9.08
CA TYR A 275 -10.76 17.20 9.07
C TYR A 275 -10.16 17.64 7.72
N VAL A 276 -9.17 16.90 7.20
CA VAL A 276 -8.46 17.31 5.98
C VAL A 276 -9.38 17.25 4.76
N VAL A 277 -10.24 16.23 4.68
CA VAL A 277 -11.25 16.13 3.59
C VAL A 277 -12.18 17.33 3.59
N GLU A 278 -12.73 17.71 4.76
CA GLU A 278 -13.59 18.86 4.89
C GLU A 278 -12.87 20.16 4.52
N ALA A 279 -11.67 20.37 5.07
CA ALA A 279 -10.88 21.56 4.83
C ALA A 279 -10.49 21.73 3.35
N ILE A 280 -10.07 20.65 2.68
CA ILE A 280 -9.68 20.71 1.25
C ILE A 280 -10.91 20.95 0.35
N ASN A 281 -12.03 20.28 0.59
CA ASN A 281 -13.26 20.46 -0.21
C ASN A 281 -13.93 21.84 -0.01
N GLN A 282 -13.52 22.63 0.98
CA GLN A 282 -13.92 24.02 1.16
C GLN A 282 -13.04 25.05 0.41
N ILE A 283 -11.98 24.57 -0.25
CA ILE A 283 -11.09 25.42 -1.05
C ILE A 283 -11.56 25.39 -2.50
N ASP A 284 -11.96 26.54 -3.01
CA ASP A 284 -12.47 26.70 -4.37
C ASP A 284 -11.41 26.31 -5.43
N GLY A 285 -11.75 25.34 -6.30
CA GLY A 285 -10.83 24.76 -7.29
C GLY A 285 -10.10 23.51 -6.83
N LEU A 286 -10.32 23.04 -5.59
CA LEU A 286 -9.83 21.75 -5.10
C LEU A 286 -11.01 20.83 -4.79
N SER A 287 -10.81 19.53 -5.00
CA SER A 287 -11.79 18.52 -4.57
C SER A 287 -11.09 17.17 -4.28
N CYS A 288 -11.71 16.35 -3.44
CA CYS A 288 -11.26 15.00 -3.18
C CYS A 288 -12.42 14.12 -2.73
N ASN A 289 -12.36 12.82 -3.06
CA ASN A 289 -13.23 11.84 -2.42
C ASN A 289 -12.77 11.61 -0.98
N LYS A 290 -13.69 11.21 -0.10
CA LYS A 290 -13.35 10.80 1.25
C LYS A 290 -12.69 9.42 1.20
N PRO A 291 -11.39 9.27 1.54
CA PRO A 291 -10.71 7.98 1.49
C PRO A 291 -11.35 6.98 2.45
N LYS A 292 -11.55 5.74 1.99
CA LYS A 292 -12.07 4.65 2.82
C LYS A 292 -10.96 3.91 3.58
N GLY A 293 -9.69 4.10 3.17
CA GLY A 293 -8.55 3.47 3.83
C GLY A 293 -7.21 4.16 3.57
N ALA A 294 -6.13 3.56 4.06
CA ALA A 294 -4.77 4.09 4.09
C ALA A 294 -4.68 5.42 4.89
N PHE A 295 -3.73 6.29 4.60
CA PHE A 295 -3.60 7.63 5.19
C PHE A 295 -3.23 8.69 4.14
N TYR A 296 -3.82 8.55 2.94
CA TYR A 296 -3.58 9.46 1.81
C TYR A 296 -4.87 10.11 1.35
N LEU A 297 -4.74 11.34 0.91
CA LEU A 297 -5.74 12.09 0.18
C LEU A 297 -5.22 12.37 -1.22
N PHE A 298 -6.01 12.09 -2.24
CA PHE A 298 -5.68 12.36 -3.63
C PHE A 298 -6.50 13.54 -4.11
N ILE A 299 -5.88 14.72 -4.11
CA ILE A 299 -6.53 16.01 -4.30
C ILE A 299 -6.58 16.33 -5.79
N ASN A 300 -7.78 16.52 -6.33
CA ASN A 300 -8.00 17.00 -7.67
C ASN A 300 -7.73 18.51 -7.73
N ILE A 301 -6.87 18.91 -8.65
CA ILE A 301 -6.42 20.30 -8.86
C ILE A 301 -6.72 20.83 -10.27
N LYS A 302 -7.47 20.07 -11.07
CA LYS A 302 -7.69 20.34 -12.51
C LYS A 302 -8.28 21.73 -12.78
N GLU A 303 -9.14 22.22 -11.89
CA GLU A 303 -9.75 23.53 -12.02
C GLU A 303 -8.76 24.70 -11.83
N LEU A 304 -7.56 24.43 -11.29
CA LEU A 304 -6.52 25.46 -11.14
C LEU A 304 -5.73 25.69 -12.43
N GLY A 305 -5.95 24.86 -13.49
CA GLY A 305 -5.38 25.05 -14.82
C GLY A 305 -3.87 24.88 -14.91
N LYS A 306 -3.25 24.16 -13.95
CA LYS A 306 -1.82 23.87 -13.89
C LYS A 306 -1.58 22.38 -13.82
N SER A 307 -0.42 21.91 -14.28
CA SER A 307 0.01 20.53 -14.16
C SER A 307 0.22 20.13 -12.69
N ALA A 308 0.21 18.82 -12.42
CA ALA A 308 0.47 18.27 -11.09
C ALA A 308 1.84 18.71 -10.54
N MET A 309 2.86 18.74 -11.40
CA MET A 309 4.21 19.19 -11.00
C MET A 309 4.25 20.67 -10.66
N GLU A 310 3.71 21.54 -11.53
CA GLU A 310 3.66 22.99 -11.28
C GLU A 310 2.90 23.32 -10.00
N MET A 311 1.82 22.60 -9.70
CA MET A 311 1.07 22.82 -8.46
C MET A 311 1.81 22.30 -7.23
N ALA A 312 2.51 21.17 -7.32
CA ALA A 312 3.35 20.69 -6.23
C ALA A 312 4.48 21.69 -5.89
N GLU A 313 5.15 22.22 -6.91
CA GLU A 313 6.17 23.27 -6.76
C GLU A 313 5.56 24.57 -6.21
N TYR A 314 4.41 24.99 -6.71
CA TYR A 314 3.71 26.19 -6.25
C TYR A 314 3.34 26.10 -4.77
N PHE A 315 2.76 24.98 -4.31
CA PHE A 315 2.44 24.82 -2.90
C PHE A 315 3.70 24.70 -2.02
N LEU A 316 4.77 24.13 -2.53
CA LEU A 316 6.05 24.12 -1.81
C LEU A 316 6.61 25.53 -1.63
N GLU A 317 6.61 26.34 -2.69
CA GLU A 317 7.20 27.70 -2.65
C GLU A 317 6.30 28.73 -1.97
N GLU A 318 5.00 28.70 -2.18
CA GLU A 318 4.07 29.72 -1.65
C GLU A 318 3.44 29.34 -0.31
N ALA A 319 3.01 28.07 -0.18
CA ALA A 319 2.37 27.58 1.03
C ALA A 319 3.37 26.95 2.04
N LYS A 320 4.60 26.64 1.60
CA LYS A 320 5.57 25.85 2.38
C LYS A 320 4.99 24.50 2.82
N VAL A 321 4.23 23.87 1.93
CA VAL A 321 3.66 22.54 2.11
C VAL A 321 4.17 21.63 1.01
N ALA A 322 4.85 20.53 1.38
CA ALA A 322 5.33 19.54 0.45
C ALA A 322 4.26 18.45 0.23
N MET A 323 3.92 18.18 -1.03
CA MET A 323 3.02 17.10 -1.46
C MET A 323 3.64 16.39 -2.67
N VAL A 324 3.16 15.17 -3.00
CA VAL A 324 3.67 14.44 -4.16
C VAL A 324 2.79 14.74 -5.38
N PRO A 325 3.36 15.13 -6.53
CA PRO A 325 2.59 15.25 -7.76
C PRO A 325 2.01 13.90 -8.15
N GLY A 326 0.74 13.89 -8.58
CA GLY A 326 0.04 12.65 -8.90
C GLY A 326 0.71 11.85 -10.02
N THR A 327 1.38 12.54 -10.95
CA THR A 327 2.17 11.92 -12.04
C THR A 327 3.29 10.99 -11.56
N ALA A 328 3.74 11.12 -10.31
CA ALA A 328 4.67 10.17 -9.70
C ALA A 328 4.05 8.77 -9.51
N PHE A 329 2.74 8.62 -9.63
CA PHE A 329 2.00 7.36 -9.46
C PHE A 329 1.43 6.81 -10.77
N GLY A 330 1.73 7.42 -11.90
CA GLY A 330 1.25 7.04 -13.21
C GLY A 330 0.63 8.23 -13.97
N ALA A 331 0.29 8.00 -15.24
CA ALA A 331 -0.22 9.04 -16.12
C ALA A 331 -1.60 9.57 -15.70
N ALA A 332 -2.46 8.69 -15.16
CA ALA A 332 -3.78 9.08 -14.65
C ALA A 332 -3.70 9.97 -13.40
N GLY A 333 -2.53 10.10 -12.80
CA GLY A 333 -2.27 11.03 -11.71
C GLY A 333 -2.12 12.50 -12.13
N GLU A 334 -2.10 12.81 -13.45
CA GLU A 334 -2.08 14.19 -13.91
C GLU A 334 -3.35 14.94 -13.48
N GLY A 335 -3.18 16.15 -12.97
CA GLY A 335 -4.25 16.93 -12.38
C GLY A 335 -4.58 16.56 -10.93
N TYR A 336 -3.71 15.81 -10.26
CA TYR A 336 -3.86 15.42 -8.85
C TYR A 336 -2.58 15.64 -8.05
N LEU A 337 -2.74 15.80 -6.72
CA LEU A 337 -1.65 15.80 -5.74
C LEU A 337 -1.97 14.78 -4.63
N ARG A 338 -0.96 14.01 -4.20
CA ARG A 338 -1.10 13.17 -3.01
C ARG A 338 -0.64 13.91 -1.76
N LEU A 339 -1.53 14.01 -0.78
CA LEU A 339 -1.28 14.46 0.58
C LEU A 339 -1.34 13.26 1.53
N SER A 340 -0.36 13.11 2.42
CA SER A 340 -0.41 12.15 3.53
C SER A 340 -0.92 12.87 4.78
N TYR A 341 -1.99 12.34 5.41
CA TYR A 341 -2.45 12.84 6.71
C TYR A 341 -1.84 12.08 7.90
N ALA A 342 -0.76 11.32 7.66
CA ALA A 342 0.11 10.79 8.71
C ALA A 342 1.06 11.90 9.22
N SER A 343 0.50 12.93 9.83
CA SER A 343 1.17 14.06 10.47
C SER A 343 0.32 14.55 11.64
N SER A 344 0.87 15.41 12.51
CA SER A 344 0.08 15.92 13.63
C SER A 344 -1.14 16.73 13.18
N TYR A 345 -2.18 16.76 14.00
CA TYR A 345 -3.40 17.51 13.67
C TYR A 345 -3.09 19.01 13.46
N GLU A 346 -2.20 19.56 14.25
CA GLU A 346 -1.76 20.95 14.19
C GLU A 346 -1.08 21.25 12.86
N ASN A 347 -0.16 20.37 12.41
CA ASN A 347 0.49 20.51 11.10
C ASN A 347 -0.51 20.42 9.95
N LEU A 348 -1.50 19.53 10.04
CA LEU A 348 -2.54 19.37 9.02
C LEU A 348 -3.43 20.61 8.97
N ALA A 349 -3.83 21.16 10.11
CA ALA A 349 -4.63 22.39 10.18
C ALA A 349 -3.88 23.58 9.59
N GLU A 350 -2.62 23.74 9.94
CA GLU A 350 -1.76 24.80 9.41
C GLU A 350 -1.53 24.62 7.90
N ALA A 351 -1.28 23.41 7.43
CA ALA A 351 -1.11 23.11 6.01
C ALA A 351 -2.36 23.47 5.20
N CYS A 352 -3.55 23.07 5.66
CA CYS A 352 -4.81 23.38 4.99
C CYS A 352 -5.04 24.90 4.91
N ALA A 353 -4.75 25.65 5.98
CA ALA A 353 -4.86 27.12 5.98
C ALA A 353 -3.88 27.77 4.98
N ARG A 354 -2.64 27.28 4.93
CA ARG A 354 -1.62 27.78 3.98
C ARG A 354 -1.98 27.45 2.52
N ILE A 355 -2.49 26.22 2.26
CA ILE A 355 -2.97 25.80 0.93
C ILE A 355 -4.11 26.73 0.49
N LYS A 356 -5.10 26.98 1.36
CA LYS A 356 -6.22 27.90 1.07
C LYS A 356 -5.72 29.27 0.68
N ALA A 357 -4.87 29.89 1.48
CA ALA A 357 -4.32 31.23 1.18
C ALA A 357 -3.53 31.25 -0.15
N ALA A 358 -2.79 30.19 -0.45
CA ALA A 358 -2.05 30.08 -1.71
C ALA A 358 -3.00 29.96 -2.92
N VAL A 359 -4.08 29.19 -2.82
CA VAL A 359 -5.09 29.09 -3.90
C VAL A 359 -5.81 30.43 -4.11
N GLU A 360 -6.22 31.11 -3.04
CA GLU A 360 -6.83 32.43 -3.12
C GLU A 360 -5.89 33.44 -3.83
N LYS A 361 -4.59 33.44 -3.49
CA LYS A 361 -3.56 34.24 -4.15
C LYS A 361 -3.39 33.88 -5.62
N LEU A 362 -3.45 32.62 -5.98
CA LEU A 362 -3.34 32.15 -7.36
C LEU A 362 -4.50 32.63 -8.23
N ARG A 363 -5.74 32.57 -7.68
CA ARG A 363 -6.95 32.96 -8.40
C ARG A 363 -7.19 34.48 -8.46
N SER A 364 -6.49 35.25 -7.65
CA SER A 364 -6.56 36.71 -7.67
C SER A 364 -5.64 37.36 -8.72
N LYS A 365 -4.79 36.58 -9.38
CA LYS A 365 -3.91 36.98 -10.47
C LYS A 365 -4.54 36.72 -11.83
#